data_67ab56239770136b382e769936bc61cc
#
_entry.id   67ab56239770136b382e769936bc61cc
#
_cell.length_a   1.000
_cell.length_b   1.000
_cell.length_c   1.000
_cell.angle_alpha   90.00
_cell.angle_beta   90.00
_cell.angle_gamma   90.00
#
_symmetry.space_group_name_H-M   'P 1'
#
loop_
_entity.id
_entity.type
_entity.pdbx_description
1 polymer ?
#
loop_
_entity_poly.entity_id
_entity_poly.type
_entity_poly.pdbx_seq_one_letter_code
_entity_poly.pdbx_strand_id
1 'polypeptide(L)'
;MLSFLLSVALTNSAAVSAVSPPENCTAGFNSSVTGPSAGGGASCIAGLVQVAVTSNNIQLSYTGPENQLAATETIQEMLQANPKSILGGVNPITGTYSIYSKLCLPSSPTAAKNVQTVQFLTHGDTLDSTYWDIAPGYSYVDTATQAGYATFSYDRIGVGQSEHPDPVKVVQGPLQVEIAHFLVSQLKGGRFGGYSFKNFIGVGHSAGSTVTQGQTSKYPKDFDAIILTGTSTVITYVAAALASFDFIIANTDPSGKFKGLANGYLTQAIQEGIQFSFFRYPNFDPKRKRQYHGIPSLAD
;
A
#
# COMPACT_ATOMS: atom_id res chain seq x y z
N MET A 1 -14.94 31.96 49.54
CA MET A 1 -15.36 30.59 49.21
C MET A 1 -16.45 30.67 48.18
N LEU A 2 -16.14 30.62 46.91
CA LEU A 2 -17.14 30.63 45.85
C LEU A 2 -16.78 29.47 44.88
N SER A 3 -17.61 28.42 44.91
CA SER A 3 -17.56 27.32 43.96
C SER A 3 -18.15 27.74 42.63
N PHE A 4 -17.36 27.74 41.56
CA PHE A 4 -17.89 27.85 40.22
C PHE A 4 -18.07 26.42 39.65
N LEU A 5 -19.32 26.01 39.50
CA LEU A 5 -19.73 24.87 38.73
C LEU A 5 -19.75 25.28 37.25
N LEU A 6 -18.81 24.75 36.46
CA LEU A 6 -18.81 24.91 35.02
C LEU A 6 -19.57 23.75 34.41
N SER A 7 -20.78 23.96 33.95
CA SER A 7 -21.58 23.01 33.21
C SER A 7 -21.02 22.94 31.77
N VAL A 8 -20.37 21.86 31.43
CA VAL A 8 -19.99 21.56 30.03
C VAL A 8 -21.22 20.97 29.32
N ALA A 9 -21.79 21.73 28.42
CA ALA A 9 -22.82 21.23 27.51
C ALA A 9 -22.20 20.26 26.52
N LEU A 10 -22.59 19.00 26.61
CA LEU A 10 -22.31 18.00 25.60
C LEU A 10 -23.13 18.35 24.34
N THR A 11 -22.47 18.91 23.34
CA THR A 11 -23.07 19.03 22.01
C THR A 11 -23.19 17.65 21.39
N ASN A 12 -24.42 17.24 21.11
CA ASN A 12 -24.74 16.05 20.32
C ASN A 12 -23.96 16.09 19.00
N SER A 13 -23.01 15.19 18.82
CA SER A 13 -22.50 14.87 17.48
C SER A 13 -23.65 14.25 16.69
N ALA A 14 -24.20 15.02 15.77
CA ALA A 14 -25.12 14.49 14.78
C ALA A 14 -24.38 13.37 14.04
N ALA A 15 -24.93 12.16 14.10
CA ALA A 15 -24.48 11.06 13.26
C ALA A 15 -24.65 11.51 11.80
N VAL A 16 -23.54 11.70 11.11
CA VAL A 16 -23.55 11.93 9.66
C VAL A 16 -24.07 10.65 9.03
N SER A 17 -25.33 10.66 8.57
CA SER A 17 -25.88 9.56 7.82
C SER A 17 -24.99 9.31 6.62
N ALA A 18 -24.37 8.13 6.57
CA ALA A 18 -23.62 7.68 5.40
C ALA A 18 -24.58 7.67 4.21
N VAL A 19 -24.34 8.57 3.25
CA VAL A 19 -25.09 8.59 1.99
C VAL A 19 -24.71 7.31 1.24
N SER A 20 -25.70 6.47 0.93
CA SER A 20 -25.50 5.29 0.11
C SER A 20 -24.86 5.70 -1.24
N PRO A 21 -23.80 5.02 -1.69
CA PRO A 21 -23.19 5.30 -2.98
C PRO A 21 -24.20 5.04 -4.12
N PRO A 22 -24.05 5.68 -5.29
CA PRO A 22 -24.92 5.46 -6.44
C PRO A 22 -24.90 3.99 -6.91
N GLU A 23 -26.00 3.50 -7.50
CA GLU A 23 -26.25 2.07 -7.86
C GLU A 23 -25.15 1.38 -8.70
N ASN A 24 -24.21 2.10 -9.28
CA ASN A 24 -23.09 1.56 -10.08
C ASN A 24 -21.71 1.81 -9.48
N CYS A 25 -21.63 2.16 -8.20
CA CYS A 25 -20.36 2.57 -7.60
C CYS A 25 -19.33 1.43 -7.47
N THR A 26 -19.74 0.16 -7.57
CA THR A 26 -18.84 -1.01 -7.44
C THR A 26 -18.23 -1.47 -8.76
N ALA A 27 -18.52 -0.79 -9.86
CA ALA A 27 -17.95 -1.12 -11.17
C ALA A 27 -16.43 -1.20 -11.11
N GLY A 28 -15.85 -2.23 -11.73
CA GLY A 28 -14.41 -2.48 -11.78
C GLY A 28 -13.83 -3.25 -10.59
N PHE A 29 -14.63 -3.49 -9.53
CA PHE A 29 -14.21 -4.26 -8.36
C PHE A 29 -15.02 -5.55 -8.23
N ASN A 30 -14.32 -6.67 -7.99
CA ASN A 30 -14.93 -7.93 -7.59
C ASN A 30 -14.99 -8.02 -6.06
N SER A 31 -16.01 -8.68 -5.52
CA SER A 31 -16.19 -8.83 -4.06
C SER A 31 -16.09 -7.49 -3.32
N SER A 32 -16.71 -6.46 -3.88
CA SER A 32 -16.56 -5.10 -3.40
C SER A 32 -17.28 -4.84 -2.08
N VAL A 33 -16.68 -3.98 -1.27
CA VAL A 33 -17.27 -3.41 -0.06
C VAL A 33 -17.21 -1.89 -0.13
N THR A 34 -18.19 -1.24 0.50
CA THR A 34 -18.24 0.21 0.63
C THR A 34 -18.21 0.61 2.09
N GLY A 35 -17.58 1.73 2.40
CA GLY A 35 -17.48 2.23 3.77
C GLY A 35 -16.78 3.59 3.82
N PRO A 36 -16.72 4.19 5.00
CA PRO A 36 -15.96 5.42 5.19
C PRO A 36 -14.46 5.13 5.23
N SER A 37 -13.64 6.18 5.05
CA SER A 37 -12.23 6.20 5.46
C SER A 37 -12.10 6.13 6.97
N ALA A 38 -10.89 5.92 7.49
CA ALA A 38 -10.62 5.72 8.92
C ALA A 38 -11.09 6.89 9.80
N GLY A 39 -11.04 8.13 9.33
CA GLY A 39 -11.56 9.29 10.04
C GLY A 39 -12.95 9.74 9.57
N GLY A 40 -13.57 9.03 8.62
CA GLY A 40 -14.90 9.33 8.12
C GLY A 40 -14.98 10.48 7.10
N GLY A 41 -13.84 11.04 6.69
CA GLY A 41 -13.76 12.18 5.76
C GLY A 41 -14.04 11.80 4.30
N ALA A 42 -13.99 10.52 3.96
CA ALA A 42 -14.20 10.02 2.60
C ALA A 42 -15.21 8.88 2.56
N SER A 43 -15.85 8.71 1.40
CA SER A 43 -16.62 7.52 1.03
C SER A 43 -15.78 6.65 0.12
N CYS A 44 -15.55 5.40 0.50
CA CYS A 44 -14.64 4.49 -0.19
C CYS A 44 -15.35 3.26 -0.74
N ILE A 45 -14.81 2.74 -1.84
CA ILE A 45 -15.14 1.46 -2.45
C ILE A 45 -13.84 0.67 -2.53
N ALA A 46 -13.86 -0.56 -2.06
CA ALA A 46 -12.69 -1.44 -2.10
C ALA A 46 -13.08 -2.83 -2.60
N GLY A 47 -12.14 -3.53 -3.22
CA GLY A 47 -12.35 -4.88 -3.71
C GLY A 47 -11.18 -5.36 -4.58
N LEU A 48 -11.34 -6.55 -5.16
CA LEU A 48 -10.33 -7.14 -6.02
C LEU A 48 -10.50 -6.68 -7.48
N VAL A 49 -9.39 -6.32 -8.09
CA VAL A 49 -9.29 -5.97 -9.51
C VAL A 49 -8.49 -7.05 -10.22
N GLN A 50 -9.03 -7.61 -11.32
CA GLN A 50 -8.31 -8.56 -12.17
C GLN A 50 -7.39 -7.80 -13.12
N VAL A 51 -6.10 -8.01 -12.99
CA VAL A 51 -5.04 -7.31 -13.71
C VAL A 51 -4.31 -8.28 -14.62
N ALA A 52 -4.59 -8.22 -15.92
CA ALA A 52 -3.95 -9.04 -16.95
C ALA A 52 -2.76 -8.28 -17.53
N VAL A 53 -1.54 -8.73 -17.27
CA VAL A 53 -0.30 -8.06 -17.67
C VAL A 53 0.78 -9.03 -18.11
N THR A 54 1.71 -8.51 -18.91
CA THR A 54 2.98 -9.15 -19.27
C THR A 54 4.12 -8.30 -18.76
N SER A 55 5.13 -8.91 -18.15
CA SER A 55 6.32 -8.23 -17.65
C SER A 55 7.59 -8.96 -18.03
N ASN A 56 8.66 -8.22 -18.23
CA ASN A 56 10.01 -8.74 -18.36
C ASN A 56 10.69 -8.76 -17.00
N ASN A 57 10.42 -9.79 -16.22
CA ASN A 57 11.07 -9.99 -14.94
C ASN A 57 12.54 -10.40 -15.12
N ILE A 58 13.31 -10.34 -14.06
CA ILE A 58 14.70 -10.78 -14.02
C ILE A 58 14.71 -12.28 -13.74
N GLN A 59 15.47 -13.03 -14.53
CA GLN A 59 15.77 -14.44 -14.22
C GLN A 59 16.75 -14.45 -13.05
N LEU A 60 16.35 -15.08 -11.95
CA LEU A 60 17.20 -15.25 -10.77
C LEU A 60 17.67 -16.70 -10.71
N SER A 61 18.93 -16.95 -10.40
CA SER A 61 19.46 -18.28 -10.08
C SER A 61 19.14 -18.72 -8.65
N TYR A 62 18.26 -18.01 -7.98
CA TYR A 62 17.77 -18.19 -6.62
C TYR A 62 16.31 -18.64 -6.64
N THR A 63 15.94 -19.61 -5.82
CA THR A 63 14.58 -20.20 -5.78
C THR A 63 13.82 -19.89 -4.49
N GLY A 64 14.38 -19.10 -3.61
CA GLY A 64 13.86 -18.82 -2.27
C GLY A 64 14.63 -19.57 -1.17
N PRO A 65 14.52 -19.12 0.09
CA PRO A 65 15.24 -19.73 1.20
C PRO A 65 14.57 -21.05 1.62
N GLU A 66 15.37 -22.06 1.91
CA GLU A 66 14.89 -23.33 2.45
C GLU A 66 14.46 -23.20 3.92
N ASN A 67 15.12 -22.35 4.67
CA ASN A 67 14.92 -22.12 6.10
C ASN A 67 15.35 -20.72 6.52
N GLN A 68 15.15 -20.36 7.79
CA GLN A 68 15.46 -19.02 8.30
C GLN A 68 16.95 -18.67 8.20
N LEU A 69 17.86 -19.63 8.39
CA LEU A 69 19.30 -19.37 8.24
C LEU A 69 19.63 -18.97 6.81
N ALA A 70 19.14 -19.72 5.83
CA ALA A 70 19.32 -19.41 4.40
C ALA A 70 18.68 -18.06 4.03
N ALA A 71 17.54 -17.69 4.62
CA ALA A 71 16.94 -16.37 4.42
C ALA A 71 17.84 -15.26 4.94
N THR A 72 18.43 -15.42 6.12
CA THR A 72 19.33 -14.45 6.74
C THR A 72 20.62 -14.29 5.91
N GLU A 73 21.21 -15.40 5.47
CA GLU A 73 22.39 -15.40 4.60
C GLU A 73 22.11 -14.67 3.28
N THR A 74 20.98 -14.98 2.63
CA THR A 74 20.56 -14.31 1.39
C THR A 74 20.40 -12.80 1.57
N ILE A 75 19.76 -12.36 2.66
CA ILE A 75 19.63 -10.93 2.97
C ILE A 75 21.01 -10.30 3.14
N GLN A 76 21.91 -10.94 3.88
CA GLN A 76 23.27 -10.44 4.10
C GLN A 76 24.07 -10.35 2.79
N GLU A 77 23.95 -11.34 1.91
CA GLU A 77 24.58 -11.32 0.58
C GLU A 77 24.03 -10.20 -0.31
N MET A 78 22.72 -10.00 -0.31
CA MET A 78 22.09 -8.90 -1.06
C MET A 78 22.51 -7.52 -0.57
N LEU A 79 22.84 -7.39 0.72
CA LEU A 79 23.34 -6.15 1.33
C LEU A 79 24.84 -5.90 1.05
N GLN A 80 25.57 -6.91 0.62
CA GLN A 80 26.95 -6.76 0.18
C GLN A 80 26.98 -6.24 -1.26
N ALA A 81 27.97 -5.44 -1.59
CA ALA A 81 28.01 -4.59 -2.78
C ALA A 81 28.00 -5.30 -4.16
N ASN A 82 27.74 -6.60 -4.24
CA ASN A 82 27.77 -7.31 -5.52
C ASN A 82 26.75 -8.46 -5.63
N PRO A 83 25.45 -8.17 -5.79
CA PRO A 83 24.42 -9.22 -6.00
C PRO A 83 24.48 -9.85 -7.40
N LYS A 84 25.50 -9.56 -8.21
CA LYS A 84 25.58 -10.01 -9.61
C LYS A 84 25.59 -11.53 -9.78
N SER A 85 25.93 -12.30 -8.74
CA SER A 85 25.98 -13.77 -8.80
C SER A 85 24.61 -14.44 -8.96
N ILE A 86 23.53 -13.77 -8.56
CA ILE A 86 22.17 -14.31 -8.63
C ILE A 86 21.36 -13.76 -9.82
N LEU A 87 21.86 -12.72 -10.51
CA LEU A 87 21.17 -12.11 -11.63
C LEU A 87 21.46 -12.87 -12.91
N GLY A 88 20.40 -13.37 -13.55
CA GLY A 88 20.44 -13.98 -14.88
C GLY A 88 19.98 -13.03 -15.98
N GLY A 89 19.36 -13.59 -17.00
CA GLY A 89 18.78 -12.84 -18.11
C GLY A 89 17.38 -12.28 -17.80
N VAL A 90 16.60 -12.12 -18.85
CA VAL A 90 15.19 -11.72 -18.78
C VAL A 90 14.33 -12.99 -18.69
N ASN A 91 13.34 -12.97 -17.81
CA ASN A 91 12.31 -13.98 -17.67
C ASN A 91 10.94 -13.35 -17.93
N PRO A 92 10.42 -13.39 -19.18
CA PRO A 92 9.09 -12.86 -19.47
C PRO A 92 8.02 -13.69 -18.74
N ILE A 93 7.11 -13.00 -18.08
CA ILE A 93 5.96 -13.61 -17.43
C ILE A 93 4.68 -12.94 -17.92
N THR A 94 3.62 -13.74 -18.06
CA THR A 94 2.27 -13.28 -18.40
C THR A 94 1.31 -13.93 -17.44
N GLY A 95 0.40 -13.13 -16.88
CA GLY A 95 -0.59 -13.63 -15.93
C GLY A 95 -1.73 -12.65 -15.72
N THR A 96 -2.76 -13.16 -15.04
CA THR A 96 -3.86 -12.34 -14.50
C THR A 96 -3.81 -12.46 -12.99
N TYR A 97 -3.70 -11.32 -12.32
CA TYR A 97 -3.49 -11.26 -10.87
C TYR A 97 -4.65 -10.52 -10.21
N SER A 98 -5.07 -11.01 -9.05
CA SER A 98 -6.08 -10.35 -8.21
C SER A 98 -5.42 -9.31 -7.33
N ILE A 99 -5.69 -8.03 -7.58
CA ILE A 99 -5.09 -6.90 -6.87
C ILE A 99 -6.16 -6.20 -6.03
N TYR A 100 -6.00 -6.20 -4.70
CA TYR A 100 -6.87 -5.44 -3.83
C TYR A 100 -6.65 -3.95 -4.03
N SER A 101 -7.72 -3.22 -4.25
CA SER A 101 -7.69 -1.80 -4.58
C SER A 101 -8.83 -1.06 -3.88
N LYS A 102 -8.62 0.22 -3.57
CA LYS A 102 -9.56 1.08 -2.84
C LYS A 102 -9.61 2.46 -3.48
N LEU A 103 -10.80 2.86 -3.94
CA LEU A 103 -11.08 4.22 -4.41
C LEU A 103 -11.84 4.96 -3.33
N CYS A 104 -11.35 6.13 -2.91
CA CYS A 104 -12.02 7.02 -1.97
C CYS A 104 -12.27 8.39 -2.58
N LEU A 105 -13.44 8.94 -2.29
CA LEU A 105 -13.95 10.20 -2.80
C LEU A 105 -14.37 11.09 -1.62
N PRO A 106 -14.38 12.42 -1.77
CA PRO A 106 -14.99 13.30 -0.77
C PRO A 106 -16.38 12.82 -0.33
N SER A 107 -16.68 12.82 0.96
CA SER A 107 -17.96 12.32 1.50
C SER A 107 -19.17 13.12 0.99
N SER A 108 -19.00 14.40 0.63
CA SER A 108 -20.06 15.20 0.03
C SER A 108 -20.36 14.73 -1.39
N PRO A 109 -21.60 14.35 -1.72
CA PRO A 109 -21.99 13.92 -3.06
C PRO A 109 -21.68 14.95 -4.15
N THR A 110 -21.84 16.24 -3.84
CA THR A 110 -21.52 17.34 -4.76
C THR A 110 -20.02 17.44 -4.99
N ALA A 111 -19.20 17.35 -3.95
CA ALA A 111 -17.76 17.36 -4.07
C ALA A 111 -17.26 16.11 -4.82
N ALA A 112 -17.81 14.93 -4.52
CA ALA A 112 -17.45 13.68 -5.20
C ALA A 112 -17.72 13.72 -6.71
N LYS A 113 -18.85 14.31 -7.13
CA LYS A 113 -19.19 14.47 -8.56
C LYS A 113 -18.28 15.46 -9.29
N ASN A 114 -17.72 16.43 -8.57
CA ASN A 114 -16.92 17.51 -9.14
C ASN A 114 -15.41 17.27 -9.04
N VAL A 115 -15.01 16.16 -8.41
CA VAL A 115 -13.57 15.84 -8.27
C VAL A 115 -12.94 15.59 -9.65
N GLN A 116 -11.84 16.30 -9.92
CA GLN A 116 -11.16 16.24 -11.21
C GLN A 116 -9.81 15.53 -11.15
N THR A 117 -9.25 15.44 -9.96
CA THR A 117 -7.89 14.93 -9.75
C THR A 117 -7.92 13.73 -8.83
N VAL A 118 -7.27 12.65 -9.25
CA VAL A 118 -7.03 11.46 -8.41
C VAL A 118 -5.56 11.34 -8.06
N GLN A 119 -5.30 11.00 -6.81
CA GLN A 119 -3.99 10.62 -6.32
C GLN A 119 -3.89 9.09 -6.29
N PHE A 120 -2.94 8.54 -7.06
CA PHE A 120 -2.66 7.10 -7.13
C PHE A 120 -1.56 6.76 -6.12
N LEU A 121 -1.91 5.99 -5.09
CA LEU A 121 -1.11 5.80 -3.88
C LEU A 121 -0.44 4.43 -3.85
N THR A 122 0.89 4.41 -3.89
CA THR A 122 1.72 3.19 -3.86
C THR A 122 2.51 3.11 -2.55
N HIS A 123 2.19 2.11 -1.72
CA HIS A 123 2.80 1.92 -0.40
C HIS A 123 4.23 1.35 -0.45
N GLY A 124 4.96 1.45 0.65
CA GLY A 124 6.33 0.96 0.83
C GLY A 124 6.42 -0.54 1.14
N ASP A 125 7.64 -1.03 1.37
CA ASP A 125 7.86 -2.38 1.89
C ASP A 125 7.42 -2.48 3.34
N THR A 126 7.05 -3.69 3.77
CA THR A 126 6.48 -3.99 5.09
C THR A 126 5.12 -3.34 5.38
N LEU A 127 4.53 -2.68 4.39
CA LEU A 127 3.26 -1.97 4.46
C LEU A 127 2.27 -2.54 3.43
N ASP A 128 1.00 -2.24 3.59
CA ASP A 128 -0.06 -2.41 2.60
C ASP A 128 -0.82 -1.09 2.39
N SER A 129 -1.94 -1.11 1.67
CA SER A 129 -2.71 0.10 1.36
C SER A 129 -3.30 0.78 2.59
N THR A 130 -3.40 0.10 3.74
CA THR A 130 -3.86 0.69 5.01
C THR A 130 -2.91 1.77 5.54
N TYR A 131 -1.64 1.78 5.09
CA TYR A 131 -0.69 2.85 5.38
C TYR A 131 -1.25 4.25 5.06
N TRP A 132 -2.05 4.36 4.02
CA TRP A 132 -2.64 5.63 3.60
C TRP A 132 -3.88 6.04 4.40
N ASP A 133 -4.45 5.11 5.18
CA ASP A 133 -5.72 5.32 5.89
C ASP A 133 -5.72 4.56 7.24
N ILE A 134 -4.76 4.91 8.12
CA ILE A 134 -4.46 4.11 9.32
C ILE A 134 -5.52 4.28 10.41
N ALA A 135 -5.87 5.54 10.74
CA ALA A 135 -6.75 5.86 11.87
C ALA A 135 -7.25 7.30 11.78
N PRO A 136 -8.30 7.68 12.52
CA PRO A 136 -8.71 9.07 12.69
C PRO A 136 -7.53 9.95 13.10
N GLY A 137 -7.31 11.06 12.37
CA GLY A 137 -6.18 11.97 12.57
C GLY A 137 -4.84 11.52 11.98
N TYR A 138 -4.79 10.29 11.44
CA TYR A 138 -3.60 9.69 10.79
C TYR A 138 -3.98 9.09 9.42
N SER A 139 -4.88 9.73 8.71
CA SER A 139 -5.34 9.32 7.39
C SER A 139 -4.91 10.34 6.33
N TYR A 140 -4.05 9.89 5.42
CA TYR A 140 -3.74 10.64 4.21
C TYR A 140 -4.98 10.77 3.32
N VAL A 141 -5.78 9.71 3.24
CA VAL A 141 -7.04 9.66 2.48
C VAL A 141 -7.98 10.76 2.93
N ASP A 142 -8.21 10.92 4.24
CA ASP A 142 -9.06 11.99 4.77
C ASP A 142 -8.54 13.37 4.39
N THR A 143 -7.25 13.60 4.56
CA THR A 143 -6.61 14.89 4.24
C THR A 143 -6.73 15.21 2.75
N ALA A 144 -6.46 14.24 1.88
CA ALA A 144 -6.54 14.41 0.44
C ALA A 144 -7.99 14.67 -0.03
N THR A 145 -8.95 13.93 0.51
CA THR A 145 -10.37 14.09 0.12
C THR A 145 -10.98 15.38 0.66
N GLN A 146 -10.59 15.83 1.85
CA GLN A 146 -10.94 17.16 2.38
C GLN A 146 -10.37 18.29 1.51
N ALA A 147 -9.21 18.08 0.90
CA ALA A 147 -8.61 19.01 -0.06
C ALA A 147 -9.22 18.92 -1.48
N GLY A 148 -10.24 18.07 -1.68
CA GLY A 148 -10.96 17.95 -2.95
C GLY A 148 -10.37 16.96 -3.95
N TYR A 149 -9.45 16.11 -3.54
CA TYR A 149 -8.90 15.03 -4.37
C TYR A 149 -9.68 13.73 -4.17
N ALA A 150 -9.68 12.86 -5.19
CA ALA A 150 -9.91 11.44 -4.99
C ALA A 150 -8.58 10.76 -4.66
N THR A 151 -8.65 9.59 -4.03
CA THR A 151 -7.49 8.73 -3.83
C THR A 151 -7.77 7.32 -4.33
N PHE A 152 -6.79 6.70 -4.97
CA PHE A 152 -6.81 5.29 -5.34
C PHE A 152 -5.58 4.62 -4.78
N SER A 153 -5.76 3.74 -3.82
CA SER A 153 -4.70 2.93 -3.23
C SER A 153 -4.88 1.46 -3.59
N TYR A 154 -3.82 0.69 -3.54
CA TYR A 154 -3.86 -0.74 -3.80
C TYR A 154 -2.81 -1.47 -2.97
N ASP A 155 -3.05 -2.75 -2.68
CA ASP A 155 -2.01 -3.63 -2.13
C ASP A 155 -1.13 -4.09 -3.28
N ARG A 156 0.18 -3.86 -3.20
CA ARG A 156 1.12 -4.36 -4.22
C ARG A 156 1.05 -5.88 -4.25
N ILE A 157 1.28 -6.49 -5.42
CA ILE A 157 1.28 -7.95 -5.56
C ILE A 157 2.21 -8.61 -4.53
N GLY A 158 1.75 -9.69 -3.92
CA GLY A 158 2.45 -10.37 -2.84
C GLY A 158 2.28 -9.74 -1.45
N VAL A 159 1.36 -8.77 -1.30
CA VAL A 159 1.14 -8.05 -0.04
C VAL A 159 -0.36 -7.95 0.26
N GLY A 160 -0.71 -7.91 1.54
CA GLY A 160 -2.05 -7.61 2.03
C GLY A 160 -3.11 -8.58 1.51
N GLN A 161 -4.14 -8.06 0.87
CA GLN A 161 -5.24 -8.82 0.30
C GLN A 161 -5.06 -9.11 -1.20
N SER A 162 -3.97 -8.62 -1.81
CA SER A 162 -3.61 -8.97 -3.18
C SER A 162 -3.11 -10.41 -3.26
N GLU A 163 -3.11 -10.97 -4.47
CA GLU A 163 -2.61 -12.32 -4.73
C GLU A 163 -1.15 -12.48 -4.31
N HIS A 164 -0.81 -13.67 -3.80
CA HIS A 164 0.53 -14.06 -3.34
C HIS A 164 1.11 -15.16 -4.24
N PRO A 165 1.57 -14.85 -5.47
CA PRO A 165 2.18 -15.83 -6.37
C PRO A 165 3.60 -16.19 -5.94
N ASP A 166 4.40 -16.82 -6.83
CA ASP A 166 5.81 -17.11 -6.54
C ASP A 166 6.58 -15.82 -6.15
N PRO A 167 7.12 -15.73 -4.92
CA PRO A 167 7.72 -14.50 -4.40
C PRO A 167 9.03 -14.12 -5.10
N VAL A 168 9.70 -15.09 -5.73
CA VAL A 168 11.01 -14.89 -6.39
C VAL A 168 10.85 -14.62 -7.87
N LYS A 169 10.05 -15.45 -8.56
CA LYS A 169 9.90 -15.38 -10.02
C LYS A 169 8.90 -14.31 -10.46
N VAL A 170 7.85 -14.09 -9.65
CA VAL A 170 6.71 -13.26 -10.03
C VAL A 170 6.73 -11.92 -9.32
N VAL A 171 6.92 -11.89 -7.99
CA VAL A 171 6.83 -10.65 -7.21
C VAL A 171 8.11 -9.80 -7.36
N GLN A 172 8.23 -9.14 -8.52
CA GLN A 172 9.39 -8.33 -8.84
C GLN A 172 8.99 -6.89 -9.27
N GLY A 173 9.94 -5.97 -9.19
CA GLY A 173 9.75 -4.56 -9.57
C GLY A 173 9.15 -4.35 -10.96
N PRO A 174 9.66 -5.01 -12.03
CA PRO A 174 9.09 -4.87 -13.37
C PRO A 174 7.58 -5.20 -13.41
N LEU A 175 7.15 -6.31 -12.79
CA LEU A 175 5.72 -6.67 -12.74
C LEU A 175 4.89 -5.65 -11.95
N GLN A 176 5.43 -5.12 -10.85
CA GLN A 176 4.74 -4.10 -10.06
C GLN A 176 4.48 -2.82 -10.86
N VAL A 177 5.42 -2.44 -11.73
CA VAL A 177 5.26 -1.31 -12.66
C VAL A 177 4.14 -1.58 -13.67
N GLU A 178 4.06 -2.79 -14.24
CA GLU A 178 2.99 -3.16 -15.19
C GLU A 178 1.61 -3.14 -14.53
N ILE A 179 1.51 -3.69 -13.30
CA ILE A 179 0.27 -3.68 -12.53
C ILE A 179 -0.18 -2.24 -12.25
N ALA A 180 0.73 -1.39 -11.79
CA ALA A 180 0.43 0.01 -11.51
C ALA A 180 -0.03 0.77 -12.77
N HIS A 181 0.66 0.56 -13.90
CA HIS A 181 0.26 1.12 -15.20
C HIS A 181 -1.13 0.65 -15.63
N PHE A 182 -1.42 -0.65 -15.52
CA PHE A 182 -2.74 -1.19 -15.82
C PHE A 182 -3.83 -0.50 -14.99
N LEU A 183 -3.65 -0.41 -13.67
CA LEU A 183 -4.62 0.23 -12.78
C LEU A 183 -4.86 1.70 -13.14
N VAL A 184 -3.80 2.47 -13.44
CA VAL A 184 -3.92 3.85 -13.90
C VAL A 184 -4.65 3.93 -15.23
N SER A 185 -4.40 3.02 -16.16
CA SER A 185 -5.09 2.99 -17.46
C SER A 185 -6.59 2.73 -17.29
N GLN A 186 -6.98 1.84 -16.35
CA GLN A 186 -8.38 1.58 -16.04
C GLN A 186 -9.06 2.79 -15.35
N LEU A 187 -8.33 3.51 -14.47
CA LEU A 187 -8.81 4.77 -13.89
C LEU A 187 -9.06 5.83 -14.96
N LYS A 188 -8.14 5.99 -15.93
CA LYS A 188 -8.29 6.90 -17.08
C LYS A 188 -9.48 6.50 -17.96
N GLY A 189 -9.75 5.21 -18.06
CA GLY A 189 -10.91 4.67 -18.78
C GLY A 189 -12.23 4.77 -18.01
N GLY A 190 -12.27 5.35 -16.80
CA GLY A 190 -13.50 5.48 -16.00
C GLY A 190 -14.06 4.14 -15.50
N ARG A 191 -13.21 3.10 -15.37
CA ARG A 191 -13.64 1.74 -15.03
C ARG A 191 -14.03 1.55 -13.57
N PHE A 192 -13.55 2.43 -12.67
CA PHE A 192 -13.78 2.29 -11.24
C PHE A 192 -14.90 3.20 -10.76
N GLY A 193 -15.98 2.60 -10.28
CA GLY A 193 -17.14 3.30 -9.72
C GLY A 193 -17.85 4.25 -10.69
N GLY A 194 -17.53 4.20 -12.00
CA GLY A 194 -18.07 5.13 -13.00
C GLY A 194 -17.50 6.55 -12.91
N TYR A 195 -16.42 6.77 -12.15
CA TYR A 195 -15.78 8.07 -12.02
C TYR A 195 -14.71 8.28 -13.10
N SER A 196 -14.66 9.50 -13.64
CA SER A 196 -13.65 9.95 -14.60
C SER A 196 -12.86 11.11 -14.02
N PHE A 197 -11.54 11.04 -14.11
CA PHE A 197 -10.63 12.06 -13.62
C PHE A 197 -9.88 12.68 -14.79
N LYS A 198 -9.54 13.97 -14.67
CA LYS A 198 -8.75 14.70 -15.67
C LYS A 198 -7.27 14.69 -15.37
N ASN A 199 -6.93 14.74 -14.08
CA ASN A 199 -5.55 14.85 -13.64
C ASN A 199 -5.19 13.67 -12.74
N PHE A 200 -3.97 13.18 -12.88
CA PHE A 200 -3.44 12.00 -12.21
C PHE A 200 -2.15 12.36 -11.49
N ILE A 201 -2.08 12.18 -10.18
CA ILE A 201 -0.89 12.40 -9.38
C ILE A 201 -0.43 11.06 -8.83
N GLY A 202 0.77 10.62 -9.20
CA GLY A 202 1.40 9.44 -8.60
C GLY A 202 2.00 9.78 -7.24
N VAL A 203 1.61 9.06 -6.19
CA VAL A 203 2.15 9.27 -4.84
C VAL A 203 2.79 7.97 -4.38
N GLY A 204 4.11 7.96 -4.22
CA GLY A 204 4.86 6.81 -3.74
C GLY A 204 5.43 7.03 -2.35
N HIS A 205 5.54 5.94 -1.57
CA HIS A 205 6.26 5.93 -0.30
C HIS A 205 7.31 4.83 -0.29
N SER A 206 8.57 5.15 0.08
CA SER A 206 9.67 4.18 0.19
C SER A 206 9.83 3.35 -1.10
N ALA A 207 9.73 2.02 -1.05
CA ALA A 207 9.74 1.15 -2.23
C ALA A 207 8.61 1.51 -3.22
N GLY A 208 7.46 2.00 -2.75
CA GLY A 208 6.40 2.54 -3.61
C GLY A 208 6.85 3.76 -4.41
N SER A 209 7.76 4.58 -3.89
CA SER A 209 8.39 5.66 -4.66
C SER A 209 9.23 5.12 -5.81
N THR A 210 9.94 4.01 -5.59
CA THR A 210 10.72 3.34 -6.65
C THR A 210 9.80 2.79 -7.76
N VAL A 211 8.67 2.17 -7.38
CA VAL A 211 7.65 1.72 -8.35
C VAL A 211 7.09 2.90 -9.14
N THR A 212 6.73 4.00 -8.45
CA THR A 212 6.20 5.22 -9.10
C THR A 212 7.23 5.84 -10.07
N GLN A 213 8.51 5.87 -9.70
CA GLN A 213 9.59 6.32 -10.59
C GLN A 213 9.73 5.42 -11.81
N GLY A 214 9.74 4.08 -11.61
CA GLY A 214 9.81 3.10 -12.69
C GLY A 214 8.61 3.23 -13.64
N GLN A 215 7.41 3.40 -13.10
CA GLN A 215 6.20 3.62 -13.88
C GLN A 215 6.28 4.92 -14.69
N THR A 216 6.66 6.03 -14.09
CA THR A 216 6.78 7.33 -14.77
C THR A 216 7.86 7.29 -15.85
N SER A 217 8.97 6.61 -15.60
CA SER A 217 10.04 6.43 -16.58
C SER A 217 9.58 5.62 -17.80
N LYS A 218 8.84 4.55 -17.58
CA LYS A 218 8.36 3.66 -18.65
C LYS A 218 7.10 4.21 -19.35
N TYR A 219 6.21 4.80 -18.58
CA TYR A 219 4.91 5.31 -18.99
C TYR A 219 4.75 6.80 -18.62
N PRO A 220 5.46 7.71 -19.29
CA PRO A 220 5.53 9.13 -18.89
C PRO A 220 4.20 9.88 -19.01
N LYS A 221 3.18 9.26 -19.60
CA LYS A 221 1.83 9.83 -19.71
C LYS A 221 0.88 9.35 -18.60
N ASP A 222 1.34 8.51 -17.67
CA ASP A 222 0.46 8.00 -16.61
C ASP A 222 0.09 9.08 -15.61
N PHE A 223 1.03 9.96 -15.29
CA PHE A 223 0.85 10.99 -14.28
C PHE A 223 1.17 12.39 -14.83
N ASP A 224 0.41 13.39 -14.38
CA ASP A 224 0.67 14.80 -14.62
C ASP A 224 1.71 15.35 -13.64
N ALA A 225 1.78 14.74 -12.43
CA ALA A 225 2.75 15.04 -11.40
C ALA A 225 3.03 13.80 -10.54
N ILE A 226 4.16 13.79 -9.85
CA ILE A 226 4.48 12.75 -8.86
C ILE A 226 4.92 13.37 -7.54
N ILE A 227 4.60 12.68 -6.45
CA ILE A 227 5.04 12.98 -5.07
C ILE A 227 5.74 11.73 -4.56
N LEU A 228 7.03 11.86 -4.23
CA LEU A 228 7.86 10.77 -3.74
C LEU A 228 8.23 11.04 -2.30
N THR A 229 7.88 10.14 -1.41
CA THR A 229 8.14 10.25 0.02
C THR A 229 8.97 9.07 0.52
N GLY A 230 9.76 9.29 1.57
CA GLY A 230 10.56 8.21 2.17
C GLY A 230 11.57 7.58 1.20
N THR A 231 12.04 8.32 0.19
CA THR A 231 12.99 7.85 -0.81
C THR A 231 14.24 8.71 -0.84
N SER A 232 15.35 8.12 -1.26
CA SER A 232 16.63 8.79 -1.42
C SER A 232 17.40 8.16 -2.59
N THR A 233 18.18 8.97 -3.27
CA THR A 233 19.17 8.50 -4.24
C THR A 233 20.47 8.01 -3.56
N VAL A 234 20.64 8.31 -2.27
CA VAL A 234 21.77 7.85 -1.47
C VAL A 234 21.36 6.58 -0.72
N ILE A 235 21.89 5.44 -1.14
CA ILE A 235 21.50 4.11 -0.63
C ILE A 235 22.45 3.54 0.43
N THR A 236 23.44 4.31 0.89
CA THR A 236 24.48 3.86 1.82
C THR A 236 23.94 3.19 3.09
N TYR A 237 22.79 3.64 3.58
CA TYR A 237 22.19 3.12 4.81
C TYR A 237 21.03 2.16 4.61
N VAL A 238 20.70 1.80 3.36
CA VAL A 238 19.59 0.86 3.06
C VAL A 238 19.86 -0.49 3.69
N ALA A 239 21.11 -0.95 3.65
CA ALA A 239 21.52 -2.20 4.29
C ALA A 239 21.20 -2.22 5.79
N ALA A 240 21.56 -1.15 6.50
CA ALA A 240 21.29 -1.04 7.94
C ALA A 240 19.78 -0.96 8.24
N ALA A 241 19.01 -0.26 7.39
CA ALA A 241 17.57 -0.20 7.52
C ALA A 241 16.92 -1.58 7.32
N LEU A 242 17.31 -2.33 6.28
CA LEU A 242 16.79 -3.68 6.02
C LEU A 242 17.16 -4.66 7.14
N ALA A 243 18.38 -4.56 7.68
CA ALA A 243 18.79 -5.38 8.83
C ALA A 243 17.97 -5.08 10.09
N SER A 244 17.50 -3.83 10.26
CA SER A 244 16.71 -3.43 11.43
C SER A 244 15.26 -3.94 11.40
N PHE A 245 14.76 -4.43 10.26
CA PHE A 245 13.41 -4.99 10.16
C PHE A 245 13.25 -6.35 10.83
N ASP A 246 14.34 -7.03 11.15
CA ASP A 246 14.33 -8.35 11.79
C ASP A 246 13.39 -9.33 11.06
N PHE A 247 13.69 -9.57 9.79
CA PHE A 247 12.85 -10.41 8.93
C PHE A 247 12.91 -11.88 9.29
N ILE A 248 11.72 -12.49 9.36
CA ILE A 248 11.53 -13.94 9.40
C ILE A 248 10.77 -14.41 8.18
N ILE A 249 10.89 -15.71 7.87
CA ILE A 249 10.05 -16.36 6.86
C ILE A 249 8.59 -16.28 7.32
N ALA A 250 7.72 -15.70 6.49
CA ALA A 250 6.36 -15.32 6.88
C ALA A 250 5.52 -16.52 7.35
N ASN A 251 5.64 -17.68 6.71
CA ASN A 251 4.87 -18.87 7.10
C ASN A 251 5.30 -19.49 8.44
N THR A 252 6.40 -19.02 9.04
CA THR A 252 6.86 -19.42 10.37
C THR A 252 6.40 -18.45 11.47
N ASP A 253 5.69 -17.37 11.11
CA ASP A 253 5.14 -16.42 12.08
C ASP A 253 4.20 -17.14 13.05
N PRO A 254 4.42 -16.98 14.38
CA PRO A 254 3.63 -17.64 15.41
C PRO A 254 2.12 -17.32 15.38
N SER A 255 1.72 -16.18 14.80
CA SER A 255 0.30 -15.83 14.67
C SER A 255 -0.45 -16.77 13.71
N GLY A 256 0.26 -17.48 12.85
CA GLY A 256 -0.30 -18.34 11.81
C GLY A 256 -0.97 -17.59 10.66
N LYS A 257 -0.93 -16.26 10.65
CA LYS A 257 -1.56 -15.41 9.63
C LYS A 257 -1.07 -15.73 8.21
N PHE A 258 0.21 -16.02 8.06
CA PHE A 258 0.87 -16.26 6.80
C PHE A 258 1.07 -17.75 6.48
N LYS A 259 0.38 -18.63 7.23
CA LYS A 259 0.47 -20.08 7.03
C LYS A 259 0.13 -20.45 5.59
N GLY A 260 1.00 -21.23 4.97
CA GLY A 260 0.83 -21.69 3.58
C GLY A 260 1.48 -20.81 2.52
N LEU A 261 2.02 -19.65 2.86
CA LEU A 261 2.83 -18.87 1.94
C LEU A 261 4.19 -19.57 1.68
N ALA A 262 4.75 -19.33 0.50
CA ALA A 262 6.09 -19.82 0.16
C ALA A 262 7.17 -19.15 1.01
N ASN A 263 8.29 -19.83 1.26
CA ASN A 263 9.38 -19.35 2.11
C ASN A 263 10.04 -18.05 1.65
N GLY A 264 9.89 -17.65 0.40
CA GLY A 264 10.39 -16.36 -0.10
C GLY A 264 9.60 -15.13 0.38
N TYR A 265 8.44 -15.33 1.02
CA TYR A 265 7.72 -14.25 1.70
C TYR A 265 8.30 -14.03 3.09
N LEU A 266 8.60 -12.78 3.39
CA LEU A 266 9.17 -12.36 4.67
C LEU A 266 8.21 -11.44 5.41
N THR A 267 8.24 -11.51 6.74
CA THR A 267 7.55 -10.58 7.63
C THR A 267 8.48 -10.16 8.76
N GLN A 268 8.10 -9.17 9.53
CA GLN A 268 8.89 -8.74 10.70
C GLN A 268 8.59 -9.64 11.89
N ALA A 269 9.62 -10.07 12.61
CA ALA A 269 9.49 -10.94 13.77
C ALA A 269 8.74 -10.28 14.93
N ILE A 270 9.02 -9.00 15.16
CA ILE A 270 8.51 -8.24 16.31
C ILE A 270 8.20 -6.79 15.95
N GLN A 271 7.28 -6.18 16.71
CA GLN A 271 6.87 -4.79 16.52
C GLN A 271 7.99 -3.78 16.80
N GLU A 272 8.95 -4.14 17.64
CA GLU A 272 10.10 -3.32 18.00
C GLU A 272 11.01 -3.08 16.81
N GLY A 273 11.10 -4.03 15.85
CA GLY A 273 11.82 -3.85 14.60
C GLY A 273 11.24 -2.70 13.78
N ILE A 274 9.91 -2.58 13.68
CA ILE A 274 9.24 -1.44 13.04
C ILE A 274 9.53 -0.15 13.78
N GLN A 275 9.41 -0.17 15.11
CA GLN A 275 9.67 1.03 15.90
C GLN A 275 11.10 1.53 15.70
N PHE A 276 12.08 0.63 15.73
CA PHE A 276 13.48 0.99 15.55
C PHE A 276 13.76 1.54 14.15
N SER A 277 13.11 0.98 13.12
CA SER A 277 13.35 1.34 11.73
C SER A 277 12.70 2.66 11.32
N PHE A 278 11.47 2.95 11.82
CA PHE A 278 10.65 4.03 11.30
C PHE A 278 10.36 5.16 12.30
N PHE A 279 10.59 4.94 13.60
CA PHE A 279 10.15 5.91 14.61
C PHE A 279 11.31 6.41 15.46
N ARG A 280 11.38 7.72 15.61
CA ARG A 280 12.36 8.37 16.49
C ARG A 280 11.69 8.84 17.78
N TYR A 281 12.11 8.27 18.92
CA TYR A 281 11.68 8.72 20.22
C TYR A 281 12.11 10.18 20.48
N PRO A 282 11.22 11.04 21.08
CA PRO A 282 9.85 10.76 21.52
C PRO A 282 8.76 11.10 20.48
N ASN A 283 9.10 11.31 19.22
CA ASN A 283 8.28 11.96 18.20
C ASN A 283 7.30 10.97 17.50
N PHE A 284 6.66 10.08 18.25
CA PHE A 284 5.62 9.19 17.73
C PHE A 284 4.61 8.83 18.84
N ASP A 285 3.37 8.45 18.45
CA ASP A 285 2.37 7.92 19.35
C ASP A 285 2.57 6.41 19.56
N PRO A 286 2.98 5.95 20.76
CA PRO A 286 3.22 4.53 21.02
C PRO A 286 1.98 3.64 20.81
N LYS A 287 0.76 4.20 20.93
CA LYS A 287 -0.49 3.47 20.72
C LYS A 287 -0.72 3.15 19.25
N ARG A 288 -0.09 3.86 18.33
CA ARG A 288 -0.27 3.71 16.88
C ARG A 288 0.73 2.75 16.24
N LYS A 289 1.82 2.37 16.92
CA LYS A 289 2.85 1.50 16.35
C LYS A 289 2.30 0.13 15.89
N ARG A 290 1.24 -0.38 16.52
CA ARG A 290 0.60 -1.65 16.14
C ARG A 290 -0.10 -1.58 14.78
N GLN A 291 -0.60 -0.41 14.39
CA GLN A 291 -1.33 -0.20 13.15
C GLN A 291 -0.41 -0.15 11.92
N TYR A 292 0.89 0.06 12.11
CA TYR A 292 1.88 0.05 11.04
C TYR A 292 2.35 -1.35 10.63
N HIS A 293 1.89 -2.40 11.31
CA HIS A 293 2.31 -3.77 11.00
C HIS A 293 1.75 -4.34 9.68
N GLY A 294 1.01 -3.56 8.87
CA GLY A 294 0.36 -4.08 7.66
C GLY A 294 -0.56 -5.27 7.94
N ILE A 295 -0.92 -5.45 9.22
CA ILE A 295 -1.63 -6.58 9.76
C ILE A 295 -2.83 -6.01 10.51
N PRO A 296 -4.06 -6.10 9.99
CA PRO A 296 -5.22 -6.00 10.86
C PRO A 296 -5.04 -7.06 11.93
N SER A 297 -4.99 -6.65 13.21
CA SER A 297 -5.13 -7.59 14.31
C SER A 297 -6.49 -8.25 14.13
N LEU A 298 -6.53 -9.57 14.03
CA LEU A 298 -7.77 -10.36 14.09
C LEU A 298 -8.35 -10.42 15.51
N ALA A 299 -7.98 -9.49 16.36
CA ALA A 299 -8.47 -9.38 17.73
C ALA A 299 -8.86 -7.92 18.00
N ASP A 300 -9.94 -7.49 17.36
CA ASP A 300 -10.86 -6.46 17.86
C ASP A 300 -12.22 -6.67 17.20
#